data_61dee53422d3e2c8c9ad1e79dfaa87f9
#
_entry.id   61dee53422d3e2c8c9ad1e79dfaa87f9
#
_cell.length_a   1.000
_cell.length_b   1.000
_cell.length_c   1.000
_cell.angle_alpha   90.00
_cell.angle_beta   90.00
_cell.angle_gamma   90.00
#
_symmetry.space_group_name_H-M   'P 1'
#
loop_
_entity.id
_entity.type
_entity.pdbx_description
1 polymer ?
#
loop_
_entity_poly.entity_id
_entity_poly.type
_entity_poly.pdbx_seq_one_letter_code
_entity_poly.pdbx_strand_id
1 'polypeptide(L)'
;MKQAVIVFQKTPEHGKVKTRLAASIGDEDALRVYQYLLQHTHKVLESLTVDIHVFISGKNRKPSPSPTNYFFYKQQGPDLGARMKQAFAQILALGYEQVLIIGTDCYEISAEILQQAFEVLTHNDLVIGPAKDGGYYLLGMTHPHPQLFTEIPWSTSTVCRETIAIAKAAGLSIGLLPELSDVDTAEDLGVLYQLLKLGKKKHSNPT
;
A
#
# COMPACT_ATOMS: atom_id res chain seq x y z
N MET A 1 8.74 14.74 16.39
CA MET A 1 7.78 13.61 16.38
C MET A 1 8.45 12.41 15.71
N LYS A 2 8.32 11.21 16.30
CA LYS A 2 8.87 9.98 15.74
C LYS A 2 7.91 9.41 14.70
N GLN A 3 8.35 9.33 13.46
CA GLN A 3 7.54 8.96 12.30
C GLN A 3 7.95 7.62 11.73
N ALA A 4 7.01 6.85 11.22
CA ALA A 4 7.26 5.59 10.51
C ALA A 4 6.32 5.39 9.33
N VAL A 5 6.81 4.67 8.31
CA VAL A 5 6.00 4.17 7.21
C VAL A 5 5.99 2.65 7.25
N ILE A 6 4.80 2.06 7.34
CA ILE A 6 4.56 0.64 7.13
C ILE A 6 4.35 0.40 5.63
N VAL A 7 5.09 -0.53 5.07
CA VAL A 7 4.93 -0.97 3.68
C VAL A 7 4.37 -2.38 3.66
N PHE A 8 3.19 -2.54 3.09
CA PHE A 8 2.61 -3.86 2.82
C PHE A 8 3.00 -4.31 1.42
N GLN A 9 3.80 -5.37 1.35
CA GLN A 9 4.22 -5.95 0.08
C GLN A 9 4.08 -7.47 0.05
N LYS A 10 3.98 -8.02 -1.16
CA LYS A 10 4.08 -9.45 -1.41
C LYS A 10 5.48 -9.81 -1.89
N THR A 11 5.89 -11.05 -1.66
CA THR A 11 7.08 -11.57 -2.36
C THR A 11 6.79 -11.60 -3.87
N PRO A 12 7.67 -11.04 -4.74
CA PRO A 12 7.50 -11.10 -6.18
C PRO A 12 7.71 -12.55 -6.68
N GLU A 13 6.61 -13.26 -6.86
CA GLU A 13 6.60 -14.64 -7.35
C GLU A 13 5.73 -14.72 -8.62
N HIS A 14 6.23 -15.40 -9.65
CA HIS A 14 5.53 -15.62 -10.91
C HIS A 14 4.16 -16.28 -10.67
N GLY A 15 3.11 -15.76 -11.31
CA GLY A 15 1.72 -16.21 -11.18
C GLY A 15 1.03 -15.92 -9.84
N LYS A 16 1.69 -15.23 -8.90
CA LYS A 16 1.14 -14.94 -7.56
C LYS A 16 0.91 -13.45 -7.27
N VAL A 17 1.38 -12.58 -8.14
CA VAL A 17 1.22 -11.13 -8.03
C VAL A 17 0.48 -10.59 -9.25
N LYS A 18 -0.30 -9.52 -9.05
CA LYS A 18 -1.03 -8.84 -10.13
C LYS A 18 -1.84 -9.79 -11.03
N THR A 19 -2.56 -10.73 -10.44
CA THR A 19 -3.27 -11.78 -11.18
C THR A 19 -4.37 -11.26 -12.11
N ARG A 20 -5.03 -10.13 -11.77
CA ARG A 20 -5.99 -9.45 -12.66
C ARG A 20 -5.27 -8.91 -13.90
N LEU A 21 -4.15 -8.21 -13.69
CA LEU A 21 -3.30 -7.70 -14.76
C LEU A 21 -2.74 -8.84 -15.63
N ALA A 22 -2.28 -9.93 -14.99
CA ALA A 22 -1.76 -11.11 -15.66
C ALA A 22 -2.75 -11.77 -16.62
N ALA A 23 -4.05 -11.67 -16.35
CA ALA A 23 -5.08 -12.16 -17.26
C ALA A 23 -5.00 -11.48 -18.64
N SER A 24 -4.60 -10.21 -18.70
CA SER A 24 -4.51 -9.40 -19.92
C SER A 24 -3.13 -9.43 -20.56
N ILE A 25 -2.03 -9.37 -19.78
CA ILE A 25 -0.66 -9.22 -20.32
C ILE A 25 0.25 -10.44 -20.07
N GLY A 26 -0.23 -11.44 -19.35
CA GLY A 26 0.54 -12.64 -18.96
C GLY A 26 1.30 -12.48 -17.64
N ASP A 27 1.64 -13.61 -17.03
CA ASP A 27 2.27 -13.66 -15.70
C ASP A 27 3.66 -13.04 -15.66
N GLU A 28 4.44 -13.16 -16.74
CA GLU A 28 5.79 -12.62 -16.83
C GLU A 28 5.79 -11.10 -16.81
N ASP A 29 4.98 -10.47 -17.69
CA ASP A 29 4.88 -9.02 -17.74
C ASP A 29 4.19 -8.45 -16.49
N ALA A 30 3.20 -9.15 -15.93
CA ALA A 30 2.60 -8.76 -14.65
C ALA A 30 3.61 -8.80 -13.49
N LEU A 31 4.50 -9.79 -13.46
CA LEU A 31 5.60 -9.84 -12.49
C LEU A 31 6.58 -8.67 -12.69
N ARG A 32 6.93 -8.34 -13.94
CA ARG A 32 7.80 -7.18 -14.25
C ARG A 32 7.17 -5.87 -13.77
N VAL A 33 5.87 -5.67 -14.01
CA VAL A 33 5.13 -4.50 -13.51
C VAL A 33 5.18 -4.45 -11.99
N TYR A 34 4.89 -5.56 -11.31
CA TYR A 34 4.93 -5.62 -9.86
C TYR A 34 6.33 -5.29 -9.31
N GLN A 35 7.38 -5.86 -9.87
CA GLN A 35 8.76 -5.58 -9.47
C GLN A 35 9.13 -4.11 -9.66
N TYR A 36 8.68 -3.51 -10.76
CA TYR A 36 8.90 -2.09 -11.02
C TYR A 36 8.20 -1.20 -9.99
N LEU A 37 6.92 -1.46 -9.71
CA LEU A 37 6.14 -0.72 -8.70
C LEU A 37 6.75 -0.85 -7.31
N LEU A 38 7.21 -2.06 -6.96
CA LEU A 38 7.90 -2.33 -5.69
C LEU A 38 9.19 -1.50 -5.58
N GLN A 39 10.02 -1.48 -6.64
CA GLN A 39 11.24 -0.68 -6.68
C GLN A 39 10.93 0.81 -6.63
N HIS A 40 9.92 1.28 -7.35
CA HIS A 40 9.46 2.67 -7.33
C HIS A 40 9.07 3.10 -5.91
N THR A 41 8.22 2.31 -5.23
CA THR A 41 7.80 2.60 -3.86
C THR A 41 9.01 2.73 -2.92
N HIS A 42 9.95 1.78 -2.96
CA HIS A 42 11.14 1.84 -2.10
C HIS A 42 12.04 3.03 -2.44
N LYS A 43 12.19 3.39 -3.72
CA LYS A 43 12.95 4.58 -4.15
C LYS A 43 12.33 5.87 -3.61
N VAL A 44 11.00 5.99 -3.59
CA VAL A 44 10.30 7.12 -2.96
C VAL A 44 10.62 7.18 -1.45
N LEU A 45 10.57 6.03 -0.78
CA LEU A 45 10.83 5.94 0.67
C LEU A 45 12.28 6.27 1.04
N GLU A 46 13.27 5.95 0.19
CA GLU A 46 14.68 6.28 0.41
C GLU A 46 14.95 7.78 0.51
N SER A 47 14.07 8.62 -0.04
CA SER A 47 14.17 10.08 0.04
C SER A 47 13.63 10.67 1.35
N LEU A 48 13.01 9.85 2.22
CA LEU A 48 12.44 10.26 3.48
C LEU A 48 13.38 9.98 4.66
N THR A 49 13.35 10.85 5.65
CA THR A 49 14.10 10.68 6.91
C THR A 49 13.20 10.06 7.98
N VAL A 50 12.65 8.86 7.71
CA VAL A 50 11.75 8.13 8.60
C VAL A 50 12.13 6.65 8.68
N ASP A 51 11.65 5.95 9.69
CA ASP A 51 11.83 4.50 9.79
C ASP A 51 10.81 3.76 8.89
N ILE A 52 11.29 2.74 8.17
CA ILE A 52 10.49 1.97 7.22
C ILE A 52 10.28 0.56 7.77
N HIS A 53 9.03 0.17 7.97
CA HIS A 53 8.64 -1.12 8.49
C HIS A 53 7.94 -1.95 7.40
N VAL A 54 8.69 -2.87 6.80
CA VAL A 54 8.22 -3.68 5.67
C VAL A 54 7.57 -4.95 6.17
N PHE A 55 6.26 -5.08 5.95
CA PHE A 55 5.47 -6.27 6.26
C PHE A 55 5.26 -7.10 4.98
N ILE A 56 5.84 -8.30 4.95
CA ILE A 56 5.90 -9.16 3.77
C ILE A 56 4.87 -10.30 3.87
N SER A 57 4.07 -10.45 2.81
CA SER A 57 3.23 -11.63 2.58
C SER A 57 3.94 -12.58 1.61
N GLY A 58 4.06 -13.86 1.98
CA GLY A 58 4.78 -14.87 1.22
C GLY A 58 6.12 -15.25 1.86
N LYS A 59 7.09 -15.67 1.03
CA LYS A 59 8.43 -16.04 1.51
C LYS A 59 9.19 -14.80 1.96
N ASN A 60 9.54 -14.75 3.24
CA ASN A 60 10.28 -13.61 3.80
C ASN A 60 11.73 -13.64 3.29
N ARG A 61 12.03 -12.86 2.25
CA ARG A 61 13.39 -12.60 1.78
C ARG A 61 13.75 -11.16 2.13
N LYS A 62 14.60 -11.00 3.11
CA LYS A 62 15.20 -9.69 3.42
C LYS A 62 16.23 -9.37 2.33
N PRO A 63 16.22 -8.16 1.76
CA PRO A 63 17.34 -7.71 0.91
C PRO A 63 18.62 -7.65 1.75
N SER A 64 19.75 -7.93 1.13
CA SER A 64 21.07 -7.81 1.77
C SER A 64 22.01 -7.12 0.78
N PRO A 65 22.65 -5.99 1.15
CA PRO A 65 22.46 -5.23 2.39
C PRO A 65 21.10 -4.52 2.44
N SER A 66 20.58 -4.28 3.67
CA SER A 66 19.40 -3.46 3.91
C SER A 66 19.81 -2.12 4.50
N PRO A 67 19.14 -1.00 4.17
CA PRO A 67 19.35 0.28 4.84
C PRO A 67 19.11 0.17 6.35
N THR A 68 19.78 0.98 7.15
CA THR A 68 19.74 0.91 8.62
C THR A 68 18.38 1.27 9.23
N ASN A 69 17.58 2.05 8.51
CA ASN A 69 16.23 2.45 8.89
C ASN A 69 15.11 1.51 8.35
N TYR A 70 15.47 0.32 7.81
CA TYR A 70 14.53 -0.67 7.31
C TYR A 70 14.41 -1.86 8.25
N PHE A 71 13.16 -2.15 8.67
CA PHE A 71 12.80 -3.26 9.56
C PHE A 71 11.82 -4.18 8.85
N PHE A 72 12.04 -5.51 8.92
CA PHE A 72 11.28 -6.49 8.15
C PHE A 72 10.47 -7.41 9.05
N TYR A 73 9.19 -7.57 8.72
CA TYR A 73 8.21 -8.36 9.44
C TYR A 73 7.43 -9.26 8.47
N LYS A 74 6.82 -10.31 9.02
CA LYS A 74 5.84 -11.11 8.29
C LYS A 74 4.45 -10.54 8.56
N GLN A 75 3.61 -10.41 7.51
CA GLN A 75 2.19 -10.10 7.71
C GLN A 75 1.50 -11.23 8.46
N GLN A 76 0.68 -10.90 9.45
CA GLN A 76 -0.07 -11.85 10.28
C GLN A 76 -1.54 -11.41 10.34
N GLY A 77 -2.44 -12.37 10.23
CA GLY A 77 -3.89 -12.17 10.27
C GLY A 77 -4.60 -12.86 9.11
N PRO A 78 -5.88 -13.20 9.29
CA PRO A 78 -6.67 -13.94 8.32
C PRO A 78 -6.99 -13.12 7.05
N ASP A 79 -7.18 -11.82 7.20
CA ASP A 79 -7.56 -10.89 6.12
C ASP A 79 -6.69 -9.61 6.15
N LEU A 80 -6.93 -8.72 5.20
CA LEU A 80 -6.16 -7.48 5.05
C LEU A 80 -6.36 -6.56 6.26
N GLY A 81 -7.59 -6.42 6.75
CA GLY A 81 -7.89 -5.56 7.90
C GLY A 81 -7.22 -6.01 9.18
N ALA A 82 -7.30 -7.30 9.49
CA ALA A 82 -6.62 -7.89 10.64
C ALA A 82 -5.09 -7.68 10.58
N ARG A 83 -4.50 -7.81 9.38
CA ARG A 83 -3.06 -7.58 9.15
C ARG A 83 -2.68 -6.12 9.35
N MET A 84 -3.44 -5.17 8.80
CA MET A 84 -3.20 -3.73 8.99
C MET A 84 -3.37 -3.32 10.46
N LYS A 85 -4.44 -3.77 11.11
CA LYS A 85 -4.69 -3.55 12.54
C LYS A 85 -3.50 -3.98 13.40
N GLN A 86 -3.00 -5.20 13.15
CA GLN A 86 -1.86 -5.74 13.90
C GLN A 86 -0.56 -4.97 13.60
N ALA A 87 -0.32 -4.60 12.35
CA ALA A 87 0.87 -3.82 11.98
C ALA A 87 0.86 -2.45 12.65
N PHE A 88 -0.24 -1.70 12.59
CA PHE A 88 -0.37 -0.42 13.29
C PHE A 88 -0.16 -0.56 14.80
N ALA A 89 -0.83 -1.53 15.44
CA ALA A 89 -0.67 -1.75 16.88
C ALA A 89 0.79 -2.06 17.25
N GLN A 90 1.47 -2.89 16.47
CA GLN A 90 2.87 -3.24 16.69
C GLN A 90 3.80 -2.03 16.56
N ILE A 91 3.63 -1.20 15.52
CA ILE A 91 4.55 -0.08 15.27
C ILE A 91 4.26 1.09 16.22
N LEU A 92 3.01 1.42 16.49
CA LEU A 92 2.65 2.44 17.47
C LEU A 92 3.15 2.08 18.87
N ALA A 93 3.14 0.80 19.25
CA ALA A 93 3.69 0.31 20.53
C ALA A 93 5.22 0.51 20.67
N LEU A 94 5.96 0.74 19.57
CA LEU A 94 7.38 1.08 19.58
C LEU A 94 7.62 2.59 19.84
N GLY A 95 6.56 3.35 20.11
CA GLY A 95 6.64 4.78 20.46
C GLY A 95 6.72 5.72 19.25
N TYR A 96 6.29 5.26 18.06
CA TYR A 96 6.05 6.17 16.94
C TYR A 96 4.77 6.96 17.17
N GLU A 97 4.83 8.26 16.90
CA GLU A 97 3.73 9.21 17.14
C GLU A 97 2.85 9.38 15.88
N GLN A 98 3.43 9.16 14.70
CA GLN A 98 2.72 9.22 13.42
C GLN A 98 3.14 7.99 12.59
N VAL A 99 2.19 7.18 12.20
CA VAL A 99 2.42 5.96 11.43
C VAL A 99 1.55 5.97 10.18
N LEU A 100 2.18 5.84 9.01
CA LEU A 100 1.50 5.63 7.74
C LEU A 100 1.58 4.16 7.36
N ILE A 101 0.56 3.64 6.67
CA ILE A 101 0.62 2.37 5.95
C ILE A 101 0.34 2.62 4.47
N ILE A 102 1.14 2.02 3.60
CA ILE A 102 0.98 2.06 2.15
C ILE A 102 1.10 0.66 1.55
N GLY A 103 0.45 0.47 0.40
CA GLY A 103 0.73 -0.64 -0.51
C GLY A 103 1.93 -0.36 -1.42
N THR A 104 2.12 -1.22 -2.41
CA THR A 104 3.16 -1.06 -3.45
C THR A 104 2.55 -0.99 -4.85
N ASP A 105 1.27 -0.68 -4.95
CA ASP A 105 0.50 -0.77 -6.18
C ASP A 105 0.24 0.57 -6.85
N CYS A 106 0.49 1.69 -6.14
CA CYS A 106 0.28 3.05 -6.61
C CYS A 106 1.57 3.61 -7.23
N TYR A 107 1.57 3.82 -8.57
CA TYR A 107 2.70 4.43 -9.28
C TYR A 107 2.81 5.94 -9.04
N GLU A 108 1.68 6.60 -8.75
CA GLU A 108 1.60 8.05 -8.55
C GLU A 108 2.09 8.49 -7.15
N ILE A 109 2.41 7.55 -6.26
CA ILE A 109 2.92 7.87 -4.92
C ILE A 109 4.26 8.59 -5.02
N SER A 110 4.45 9.64 -4.21
CA SER A 110 5.67 10.44 -4.18
C SER A 110 6.07 10.80 -2.75
N ALA A 111 7.30 11.29 -2.58
CA ALA A 111 7.79 11.75 -1.28
C ALA A 111 6.97 12.93 -0.75
N GLU A 112 6.54 13.83 -1.64
CA GLU A 112 5.72 14.98 -1.28
C GLU A 112 4.36 14.56 -0.72
N ILE A 113 3.72 13.53 -1.31
CA ILE A 113 2.46 12.97 -0.81
C ILE A 113 2.63 12.38 0.59
N LEU A 114 3.73 11.65 0.83
CA LEU A 114 4.02 11.06 2.13
C LEU A 114 4.34 12.13 3.19
N GLN A 115 5.07 13.18 2.81
CA GLN A 115 5.32 14.33 3.67
C GLN A 115 4.03 15.08 4.01
N GLN A 116 3.18 15.33 3.01
CA GLN A 116 1.85 15.92 3.21
C GLN A 116 0.99 15.06 4.14
N ALA A 117 1.07 13.72 4.04
CA ALA A 117 0.34 12.82 4.95
C ALA A 117 0.78 13.02 6.41
N PHE A 118 2.08 13.14 6.67
CA PHE A 118 2.58 13.42 8.02
C PHE A 118 2.17 14.81 8.51
N GLU A 119 2.17 15.82 7.64
CA GLU A 119 1.71 17.16 7.97
C GLU A 119 0.23 17.17 8.35
N VAL A 120 -0.62 16.49 7.58
CA VAL A 120 -2.04 16.31 7.86
C VAL A 120 -2.27 15.64 9.22
N LEU A 121 -1.46 14.64 9.59
CA LEU A 121 -1.54 13.98 10.91
C LEU A 121 -1.12 14.84 12.08
N THR A 122 -0.52 16.01 11.86
CA THR A 122 -0.25 16.97 12.95
C THR A 122 -1.54 17.57 13.54
N HIS A 123 -2.62 17.58 12.75
CA HIS A 123 -3.88 18.22 13.09
C HIS A 123 -5.07 17.27 13.04
N ASN A 124 -4.87 16.02 12.66
CA ASN A 124 -5.93 15.02 12.52
C ASN A 124 -5.54 13.71 13.19
N ASP A 125 -6.53 12.96 13.65
CA ASP A 125 -6.35 11.60 14.18
C ASP A 125 -5.98 10.63 13.07
N LEU A 126 -6.53 10.84 11.86
CA LEU A 126 -6.36 10.01 10.67
C LEU A 126 -5.99 10.83 9.44
N VAL A 127 -5.22 10.22 8.55
CA VAL A 127 -5.08 10.66 7.16
C VAL A 127 -5.41 9.50 6.23
N ILE A 128 -6.16 9.78 5.17
CA ILE A 128 -6.54 8.79 4.15
C ILE A 128 -6.16 9.33 2.78
N GLY A 129 -5.43 8.54 2.00
CA GLY A 129 -5.20 8.73 0.58
C GLY A 129 -6.12 7.80 -0.22
N PRO A 130 -7.29 8.30 -0.72
CA PRO A 130 -8.26 7.46 -1.41
C PRO A 130 -7.71 6.96 -2.74
N ALA A 131 -8.10 5.74 -3.11
CA ALA A 131 -7.80 5.15 -4.42
C ALA A 131 -9.07 5.12 -5.28
N LYS A 132 -8.91 5.28 -6.61
CA LYS A 132 -10.03 5.33 -7.57
C LYS A 132 -10.86 4.06 -7.62
N ASP A 133 -10.31 2.93 -7.19
CA ASP A 133 -11.04 1.67 -7.08
C ASP A 133 -12.00 1.60 -5.88
N GLY A 134 -12.02 2.66 -5.04
CA GLY A 134 -12.82 2.76 -3.82
C GLY A 134 -12.13 2.23 -2.56
N GLY A 135 -10.87 1.81 -2.66
CA GLY A 135 -9.96 1.55 -1.55
C GLY A 135 -9.20 2.79 -1.11
N TYR A 136 -8.04 2.59 -0.53
CA TYR A 136 -7.08 3.65 -0.24
C TYR A 136 -5.65 3.17 -0.47
N TYR A 137 -4.81 4.00 -1.08
CA TYR A 137 -3.39 3.73 -1.27
C TYR A 137 -2.57 4.04 0.00
N LEU A 138 -3.13 4.87 0.90
CA LEU A 138 -2.52 5.29 2.15
C LEU A 138 -3.57 5.41 3.26
N LEU A 139 -3.24 4.88 4.43
CA LEU A 139 -3.92 5.17 5.69
C LEU A 139 -2.86 5.54 6.73
N GLY A 140 -3.11 6.60 7.52
CA GLY A 140 -2.22 6.98 8.60
C GLY A 140 -2.99 7.30 9.88
N MET A 141 -2.34 7.10 11.04
CA MET A 141 -2.93 7.40 12.34
C MET A 141 -1.87 7.71 13.39
N THR A 142 -2.30 8.40 14.46
CA THR A 142 -1.46 8.76 15.61
C THR A 142 -1.65 7.82 16.79
N HIS A 143 -2.80 7.12 16.87
CA HIS A 143 -3.15 6.17 17.92
C HIS A 143 -3.81 4.94 17.33
N PRO A 144 -3.78 3.77 18.02
CA PRO A 144 -4.49 2.59 17.55
C PRO A 144 -6.01 2.79 17.53
N HIS A 145 -6.63 2.60 16.37
CA HIS A 145 -8.08 2.64 16.17
C HIS A 145 -8.59 1.30 15.65
N PRO A 146 -8.70 0.25 16.50
CA PRO A 146 -9.04 -1.11 16.07
C PRO A 146 -10.41 -1.21 15.39
N GLN A 147 -11.35 -0.31 15.72
CA GLN A 147 -12.69 -0.27 15.12
C GLN A 147 -12.66 0.01 13.61
N LEU A 148 -11.63 0.70 13.09
CA LEU A 148 -11.49 0.99 11.66
C LEU A 148 -11.26 -0.25 10.80
N PHE A 149 -10.98 -1.39 11.42
CA PHE A 149 -10.67 -2.65 10.74
C PHE A 149 -11.73 -3.72 10.99
N THR A 150 -12.81 -3.38 11.70
CA THR A 150 -13.89 -4.31 12.04
C THR A 150 -15.04 -4.12 11.07
N GLU A 151 -15.59 -5.23 10.57
CA GLU A 151 -16.76 -5.25 9.67
C GLU A 151 -16.59 -4.48 8.34
N ILE A 152 -15.34 -4.22 7.92
CA ILE A 152 -15.06 -3.64 6.60
C ILE A 152 -15.12 -4.75 5.55
N PRO A 153 -15.86 -4.54 4.45
CA PRO A 153 -15.88 -5.49 3.32
C PRO A 153 -14.62 -5.35 2.47
N TRP A 154 -13.51 -5.90 2.96
CA TRP A 154 -12.20 -5.79 2.32
C TRP A 154 -12.22 -6.27 0.86
N SER A 155 -11.41 -5.64 0.02
CA SER A 155 -11.31 -5.90 -1.43
C SER A 155 -12.57 -5.54 -2.22
N THR A 156 -13.35 -4.58 -1.73
CA THR A 156 -14.50 -3.99 -2.45
C THR A 156 -14.29 -2.49 -2.68
N SER A 157 -15.06 -1.92 -3.59
CA SER A 157 -15.04 -0.48 -3.89
C SER A 157 -15.67 0.41 -2.80
N THR A 158 -16.05 -0.15 -1.66
CA THR A 158 -16.67 0.61 -0.57
C THR A 158 -15.75 0.81 0.63
N VAL A 159 -14.56 0.21 0.62
CA VAL A 159 -13.61 0.18 1.75
C VAL A 159 -13.31 1.59 2.28
N CYS A 160 -12.94 2.54 1.42
CA CYS A 160 -12.61 3.89 1.83
C CYS A 160 -13.83 4.59 2.47
N ARG A 161 -14.99 4.50 1.84
CA ARG A 161 -16.23 5.09 2.33
C ARG A 161 -16.63 4.53 3.70
N GLU A 162 -16.58 3.21 3.87
CA GLU A 162 -16.92 2.54 5.14
C GLU A 162 -15.93 2.93 6.25
N THR A 163 -14.63 2.96 5.94
CA THR A 163 -13.59 3.40 6.89
C THR A 163 -13.84 4.84 7.36
N ILE A 164 -14.18 5.75 6.43
CA ILE A 164 -14.52 7.15 6.76
C ILE A 164 -15.78 7.22 7.63
N ALA A 165 -16.81 6.42 7.32
CA ALA A 165 -18.05 6.40 8.09
C ALA A 165 -17.80 5.96 9.55
N ILE A 166 -17.04 4.88 9.74
CA ILE A 166 -16.67 4.37 11.08
C ILE A 166 -15.84 5.42 11.84
N ALA A 167 -14.85 6.04 11.18
CA ALA A 167 -14.02 7.07 11.80
C ALA A 167 -14.87 8.28 12.28
N LYS A 168 -15.79 8.76 11.43
CA LYS A 168 -16.72 9.84 11.80
C LYS A 168 -17.64 9.45 12.96
N ALA A 169 -18.18 8.24 12.96
CA ALA A 169 -19.02 7.73 14.04
C ALA A 169 -18.23 7.62 15.37
N ALA A 170 -16.93 7.39 15.30
CA ALA A 170 -16.04 7.38 16.46
C ALA A 170 -15.55 8.79 16.88
N GLY A 171 -16.00 9.85 16.22
CA GLY A 171 -15.61 11.24 16.53
C GLY A 171 -14.17 11.58 16.12
N LEU A 172 -13.56 10.81 15.24
CA LEU A 172 -12.17 11.02 14.80
C LEU A 172 -12.10 12.11 13.72
N SER A 173 -11.11 12.98 13.82
CA SER A 173 -10.76 13.95 12.78
C SER A 173 -10.02 13.26 11.64
N ILE A 174 -10.39 13.58 10.39
CA ILE A 174 -9.88 12.93 9.19
C ILE A 174 -9.38 13.98 8.21
N GLY A 175 -8.11 13.89 7.81
CA GLY A 175 -7.59 14.61 6.67
C GLY A 175 -7.57 13.70 5.43
N LEU A 176 -7.89 14.27 4.27
CA LEU A 176 -7.87 13.55 2.99
C LEU A 176 -6.73 14.07 2.12
N LEU A 177 -6.05 13.14 1.47
CA LEU A 177 -5.06 13.41 0.42
C LEU A 177 -5.73 13.37 -0.97
N PRO A 178 -5.03 13.81 -2.03
CA PRO A 178 -5.50 13.62 -3.40
C PRO A 178 -5.81 12.14 -3.69
N GLU A 179 -6.85 11.90 -4.50
CA GLU A 179 -7.18 10.57 -4.99
C GLU A 179 -6.19 10.13 -6.05
N LEU A 180 -5.63 8.91 -5.92
CA LEU A 180 -4.68 8.33 -6.86
C LEU A 180 -5.17 7.00 -7.43
N SER A 181 -4.43 6.46 -8.40
CA SER A 181 -4.76 5.17 -9.04
C SER A 181 -3.76 4.09 -8.63
N ASP A 182 -4.29 2.94 -8.22
CA ASP A 182 -3.51 1.71 -8.16
C ASP A 182 -3.43 1.07 -9.55
N VAL A 183 -2.35 0.35 -9.84
CA VAL A 183 -2.14 -0.34 -11.11
C VAL A 183 -2.56 -1.79 -10.98
N ASP A 184 -3.85 -2.11 -11.19
CA ASP A 184 -4.39 -3.46 -10.98
C ASP A 184 -4.83 -4.16 -12.27
N THR A 185 -5.18 -3.39 -13.30
CA THR A 185 -5.65 -3.89 -14.60
C THR A 185 -4.81 -3.33 -15.75
N ALA A 186 -5.09 -3.76 -16.98
CA ALA A 186 -4.37 -3.26 -18.15
C ALA A 186 -4.67 -1.78 -18.45
N GLU A 187 -5.86 -1.33 -18.08
CA GLU A 187 -6.32 0.06 -18.23
C GLU A 187 -5.53 1.01 -17.32
N ASP A 188 -5.04 0.52 -16.17
CA ASP A 188 -4.29 1.32 -15.19
C ASP A 188 -2.82 1.49 -15.55
N LEU A 189 -2.32 0.72 -16.53
CA LEU A 189 -0.89 0.75 -16.89
C LEU A 189 -0.38 2.12 -17.35
N GLY A 190 -1.21 2.90 -18.05
CA GLY A 190 -0.83 4.22 -18.50
C GLY A 190 0.57 4.26 -19.14
N VAL A 191 1.44 5.11 -18.61
CA VAL A 191 2.83 5.27 -19.08
C VAL A 191 3.69 4.01 -18.86
N LEU A 192 3.34 3.14 -17.91
CA LEU A 192 4.11 1.93 -17.61
C LEU A 192 4.11 0.95 -18.79
N TYR A 193 3.05 0.95 -19.59
CA TYR A 193 2.98 0.08 -20.77
C TYR A 193 4.15 0.34 -21.73
N GLN A 194 4.44 1.61 -22.02
CA GLN A 194 5.55 2.00 -22.88
C GLN A 194 6.90 1.88 -22.18
N LEU A 195 6.97 2.34 -20.92
CA LEU A 195 8.19 2.34 -20.12
C LEU A 195 8.79 0.94 -19.97
N LEU A 196 7.94 -0.05 -19.72
CA LEU A 196 8.35 -1.44 -19.53
C LEU A 196 8.33 -2.26 -20.83
N LYS A 197 7.94 -1.68 -21.97
CA LYS A 197 7.82 -2.35 -23.28
C LYS A 197 7.01 -3.66 -23.14
N LEU A 198 5.81 -3.55 -22.53
CA LEU A 198 4.98 -4.72 -22.25
C LEU A 198 4.38 -5.30 -23.55
N GLY A 199 4.32 -6.62 -23.64
CA GLY A 199 3.69 -7.32 -24.75
C GLY A 199 2.17 -7.42 -24.58
N LYS A 200 1.40 -7.37 -25.68
CA LYS A 200 0.00 -7.85 -25.66
C LYS A 200 0.02 -9.38 -25.64
N LYS A 201 -0.75 -9.99 -24.73
CA LYS A 201 -0.95 -11.44 -24.76
C LYS A 201 -1.48 -11.81 -26.15
N LYS A 202 -0.72 -12.60 -26.91
CA LYS A 202 -1.25 -13.18 -28.14
C LYS A 202 -2.43 -14.07 -27.75
N HIS A 203 -3.63 -13.71 -28.14
CA HIS A 203 -4.77 -14.63 -28.08
C HIS A 203 -4.38 -15.83 -28.93
N SER A 204 -4.02 -16.94 -28.32
CA SER A 204 -4.00 -18.23 -29.00
C SER A 204 -5.45 -18.53 -29.36
N ASN A 205 -5.82 -18.34 -30.63
CA ASN A 205 -7.06 -18.88 -31.16
C ASN A 205 -7.08 -20.38 -30.86
N PRO A 206 -8.13 -20.90 -30.23
CA PRO A 206 -8.32 -22.35 -30.18
C PRO A 206 -8.60 -22.82 -31.61
N THR A 207 -7.69 -23.62 -32.15
CA THR A 207 -7.93 -24.44 -33.35
C THR A 207 -8.92 -25.53 -33.03
#